data_a3f421d31b0076ef07a4c7acfeb3390b
#
_entry.id   a3f421d31b0076ef07a4c7acfeb3390b
#
_cell.length_a   1.000
_cell.length_b   1.000
_cell.length_c   1.000
_cell.angle_alpha   90.00
_cell.angle_beta   90.00
_cell.angle_gamma   90.00
#
_symmetry.space_group_name_H-M   'P 1'
#
loop_
_entity.id
_entity.type
_entity.pdbx_description
1 polymer ?
#
loop_
_entity_poly.entity_id
_entity_poly.type
_entity_poly.pdbx_seq_one_letter_code
_entity_poly.pdbx_strand_id
1 'polypeptide(L)'
;MRLEITEEYADFYCESLLAGRYYYRDPFKPYVHPLNSPQGWPLSLRSPHDHLHHKGLMYALRASDLNFWEEYATTAQEKVGRQRHDSFGAVISEGKQIGFHEGLTWVGEDGTLETFVEHRSISCRFNDTGPACFQWEWSTELIARRDVILTLSQWSIKNHRGKLINYHGLGLRLRRDFGCTGGNQLLLDGTAVPFNQALGLTPREAVFVGSLDDTRPIRKAGVKICPSGSHGLFVLESPFAFICFGPTVLGSLRLKNGDHLKNSYSISVFDGEPLENTPTAHSELA
;
A
#
# COMPACT_ATOMS: atom_id res chain seq x y z
N MET A 1 -0.86 21.77 -4.17
CA MET A 1 -1.49 20.50 -4.61
C MET A 1 -2.89 20.76 -5.13
N ARG A 2 -3.38 19.96 -6.08
CA ARG A 2 -4.72 20.04 -6.67
C ARG A 2 -5.27 18.62 -6.82
N LEU A 3 -6.55 18.41 -6.53
CA LEU A 3 -7.27 17.14 -6.68
C LEU A 3 -8.30 17.29 -7.81
N GLU A 4 -8.32 16.35 -8.74
CA GLU A 4 -9.33 16.24 -9.78
C GLU A 4 -10.00 14.87 -9.70
N ILE A 5 -11.33 14.86 -9.50
CA ILE A 5 -12.12 13.63 -9.41
C ILE A 5 -12.95 13.51 -10.69
N THR A 6 -12.79 12.41 -11.39
CA THR A 6 -13.58 12.01 -12.57
C THR A 6 -14.59 10.93 -12.18
N GLU A 7 -15.25 10.29 -13.13
CA GLU A 7 -16.16 9.17 -12.87
C GLU A 7 -15.45 7.86 -12.49
N GLU A 8 -14.15 7.72 -12.77
CA GLU A 8 -13.41 6.46 -12.58
C GLU A 8 -12.24 6.58 -11.59
N TYR A 9 -11.64 7.77 -11.50
CA TYR A 9 -10.41 7.98 -10.73
C TYR A 9 -10.32 9.39 -10.15
N ALA A 10 -9.42 9.54 -9.19
CA ALA A 10 -9.03 10.82 -8.60
C ALA A 10 -7.52 11.06 -8.83
N ASP A 11 -7.18 12.19 -9.44
CA ASP A 11 -5.82 12.61 -9.74
C ASP A 11 -5.30 13.63 -8.72
N PHE A 12 -4.09 13.40 -8.25
CA PHE A 12 -3.37 14.28 -7.36
C PHE A 12 -2.25 14.98 -8.12
N TYR A 13 -2.34 16.30 -8.26
CA TYR A 13 -1.37 17.11 -8.96
C TYR A 13 -0.58 18.03 -8.03
N CYS A 14 0.73 18.13 -8.24
CA CYS A 14 1.56 19.22 -7.77
C CYS A 14 1.87 20.11 -8.97
N GLU A 15 1.27 21.30 -9.03
CA GLU A 15 1.28 22.15 -10.23
C GLU A 15 0.75 21.38 -11.46
N SER A 16 1.60 21.11 -12.45
CA SER A 16 1.28 20.31 -13.64
C SER A 16 1.69 18.83 -13.52
N LEU A 17 2.46 18.48 -12.50
CA LEU A 17 2.98 17.12 -12.31
C LEU A 17 1.94 16.24 -11.60
N LEU A 18 1.61 15.12 -12.21
CA LEU A 18 0.79 14.08 -11.57
C LEU A 18 1.62 13.38 -10.49
N ALA A 19 1.26 13.54 -9.22
CA ALA A 19 1.86 12.80 -8.11
C ALA A 19 1.36 11.34 -8.07
N GLY A 20 0.10 11.14 -8.42
CA GLY A 20 -0.50 9.81 -8.53
C GLY A 20 -1.98 9.85 -8.87
N ARG A 21 -2.50 8.71 -9.28
CA ARG A 21 -3.91 8.52 -9.65
C ARG A 21 -4.52 7.40 -8.83
N TYR A 22 -5.62 7.68 -8.16
CA TYR A 22 -6.39 6.70 -7.40
C TYR A 22 -7.59 6.22 -8.22
N TYR A 23 -7.56 4.95 -8.64
CA TYR A 23 -8.68 4.28 -9.31
C TYR A 23 -9.63 3.75 -8.25
N TYR A 24 -10.80 4.34 -8.11
CA TYR A 24 -11.78 3.95 -7.09
C TYR A 24 -12.91 3.07 -7.64
N ARG A 25 -13.05 2.96 -8.97
CA ARG A 25 -14.05 2.11 -9.64
C ARG A 25 -13.47 0.88 -10.34
N ASP A 26 -12.29 0.41 -9.88
CA ASP A 26 -11.81 -0.90 -10.34
C ASP A 26 -12.79 -2.00 -9.88
N PRO A 27 -13.09 -3.02 -10.71
CA PRO A 27 -14.07 -4.06 -10.39
C PRO A 27 -13.73 -4.93 -9.18
N PHE A 28 -12.47 -4.93 -8.73
CA PHE A 28 -12.02 -5.75 -7.59
C PHE A 28 -11.67 -4.92 -6.37
N LYS A 29 -10.81 -3.92 -6.52
CA LYS A 29 -10.33 -3.10 -5.40
C LYS A 29 -9.75 -1.77 -5.86
N PRO A 30 -9.94 -0.69 -5.12
CA PRO A 30 -9.29 0.59 -5.40
C PRO A 30 -7.78 0.55 -5.15
N TYR A 31 -7.02 1.37 -5.91
CA TYR A 31 -5.55 1.43 -5.84
C TYR A 31 -5.00 2.74 -6.41
N VAL A 32 -3.73 3.06 -6.07
CA VAL A 32 -2.99 4.18 -6.68
C VAL A 32 -2.02 3.66 -7.75
N HIS A 33 -2.18 4.14 -8.99
CA HIS A 33 -1.25 3.93 -10.10
C HIS A 33 -1.49 4.96 -11.22
N PRO A 34 -0.44 5.63 -11.78
CA PRO A 34 0.92 5.58 -11.29
C PRO A 34 1.05 6.21 -9.90
N LEU A 35 2.09 5.83 -9.16
CA LEU A 35 2.61 6.51 -7.99
C LEU A 35 3.94 7.09 -8.39
N ASN A 36 3.99 8.41 -8.58
CA ASN A 36 5.13 9.09 -9.19
C ASN A 36 6.06 9.73 -8.15
N SER A 37 7.34 9.81 -8.49
CA SER A 37 8.31 10.62 -7.76
C SER A 37 8.20 12.12 -8.13
N PRO A 38 8.84 13.03 -7.37
CA PRO A 38 8.86 14.45 -7.70
C PRO A 38 9.42 14.81 -9.08
N GLN A 39 10.28 13.95 -9.67
CA GLN A 39 10.76 14.12 -11.06
C GLN A 39 9.84 13.46 -12.10
N GLY A 40 8.68 12.90 -11.68
CA GLY A 40 7.70 12.30 -12.58
C GLY A 40 7.95 10.83 -12.92
N TRP A 41 8.89 10.15 -12.26
CA TRP A 41 9.13 8.73 -12.50
C TRP A 41 8.06 7.87 -11.84
N PRO A 42 7.33 7.01 -12.60
CA PRO A 42 6.37 6.09 -12.01
C PRO A 42 7.10 4.96 -11.28
N LEU A 43 6.92 4.85 -9.96
CA LEU A 43 7.54 3.81 -9.14
C LEU A 43 6.67 2.56 -8.98
N SER A 44 5.38 2.67 -9.21
CA SER A 44 4.45 1.56 -9.14
C SER A 44 4.30 0.82 -10.47
N LEU A 45 3.89 -0.45 -10.40
CA LEU A 45 3.54 -1.28 -11.55
C LEU A 45 2.11 -1.83 -11.38
N ARG A 46 1.30 -1.71 -12.43
CA ARG A 46 -0.09 -2.17 -12.44
C ARG A 46 -0.27 -3.39 -13.31
N SER A 47 -0.92 -4.41 -12.77
CA SER A 47 -1.38 -5.62 -13.48
C SER A 47 -0.31 -6.23 -14.40
N PRO A 48 0.92 -6.49 -13.89
CA PRO A 48 1.92 -7.18 -14.68
C PRO A 48 1.43 -8.60 -15.03
N HIS A 49 1.88 -9.13 -16.17
CA HIS A 49 1.40 -10.42 -16.70
C HIS A 49 1.60 -11.60 -15.74
N ASP A 50 2.58 -11.49 -14.83
CA ASP A 50 2.91 -12.50 -13.81
C ASP A 50 1.98 -12.41 -12.58
N HIS A 51 1.40 -11.22 -12.28
CA HIS A 51 0.53 -10.97 -11.12
C HIS A 51 -0.52 -9.90 -11.47
N LEU A 52 -1.55 -10.27 -12.24
CA LEU A 52 -2.59 -9.32 -12.71
C LEU A 52 -3.30 -8.58 -11.56
N HIS A 53 -3.38 -9.21 -10.38
CA HIS A 53 -3.98 -8.65 -9.18
C HIS A 53 -3.09 -7.64 -8.42
N HIS A 54 -1.81 -7.45 -8.81
CA HIS A 54 -0.98 -6.39 -8.26
C HIS A 54 -1.29 -5.06 -8.95
N LYS A 55 -1.92 -4.13 -8.23
CA LYS A 55 -2.50 -2.88 -8.77
C LYS A 55 -1.72 -1.61 -8.36
N GLY A 56 -0.40 -1.68 -8.22
CA GLY A 56 0.36 -0.54 -7.71
C GLY A 56 0.33 -0.48 -6.18
N LEU A 57 -0.10 0.64 -5.60
CA LEU A 57 -0.33 0.77 -4.16
C LEU A 57 -1.79 0.46 -3.85
N MET A 58 -2.03 -0.59 -3.07
CA MET A 58 -3.36 -1.10 -2.77
C MET A 58 -3.46 -1.62 -1.34
N TYR A 59 -4.67 -1.62 -0.78
CA TYR A 59 -4.95 -2.25 0.52
C TYR A 59 -5.96 -3.37 0.34
N ALA A 60 -5.59 -4.59 0.70
CA ALA A 60 -6.49 -5.74 0.64
C ALA A 60 -6.11 -6.84 1.64
N LEU A 61 -7.08 -7.69 1.96
CA LEU A 61 -6.99 -8.77 2.93
C LEU A 61 -7.68 -10.03 2.39
N ARG A 62 -7.53 -11.15 3.10
CA ARG A 62 -8.40 -12.32 3.01
C ARG A 62 -9.25 -12.44 4.25
N ALA A 63 -10.54 -12.69 4.09
CA ALA A 63 -11.49 -12.77 5.17
C ALA A 63 -12.32 -14.05 5.05
N SER A 64 -12.03 -15.06 5.87
CA SER A 64 -12.65 -16.39 5.84
C SER A 64 -12.50 -17.04 4.46
N ASP A 65 -13.60 -17.25 3.75
CA ASP A 65 -13.68 -17.83 2.40
C ASP A 65 -13.58 -16.77 1.28
N LEU A 66 -13.54 -15.46 1.61
CA LEU A 66 -13.45 -14.38 0.64
C LEU A 66 -12.02 -13.86 0.48
N ASN A 67 -11.59 -13.82 -0.76
CA ASN A 67 -10.29 -13.32 -1.17
C ASN A 67 -10.46 -11.95 -1.83
N PHE A 68 -10.01 -10.89 -1.15
CA PHE A 68 -10.02 -9.52 -1.66
C PHE A 68 -8.65 -9.10 -2.23
N TRP A 69 -7.64 -9.98 -2.12
CA TRP A 69 -6.29 -9.70 -2.59
C TRP A 69 -6.08 -10.17 -4.03
N GLU A 70 -6.17 -11.48 -4.26
CA GLU A 70 -6.16 -12.06 -5.59
C GLU A 70 -7.52 -11.83 -6.28
N GLU A 71 -7.51 -11.64 -7.59
CA GLU A 71 -8.71 -11.39 -8.39
C GLU A 71 -9.29 -12.67 -8.99
N TYR A 72 -8.93 -13.80 -8.40
CA TYR A 72 -9.37 -15.15 -8.72
C TYR A 72 -9.32 -16.04 -7.47
N ALA A 73 -10.13 -17.09 -7.45
CA ALA A 73 -10.09 -18.07 -6.37
C ALA A 73 -8.77 -18.88 -6.44
N THR A 74 -8.04 -18.94 -5.33
CA THR A 74 -6.77 -19.67 -5.23
C THR A 74 -6.95 -21.09 -4.71
N THR A 75 -8.11 -21.41 -4.17
CA THR A 75 -8.55 -22.75 -3.74
C THR A 75 -10.00 -22.98 -4.14
N ALA A 76 -10.44 -24.25 -4.18
CA ALA A 76 -11.82 -24.59 -4.53
C ALA A 76 -12.89 -24.06 -3.57
N GLN A 77 -12.51 -23.77 -2.34
CA GLN A 77 -13.42 -23.26 -1.28
C GLN A 77 -13.46 -21.74 -1.22
N GLU A 78 -12.57 -21.08 -1.95
CA GLU A 78 -12.43 -19.64 -1.91
C GLU A 78 -13.31 -18.97 -2.97
N LYS A 79 -13.86 -17.82 -2.61
CA LYS A 79 -14.61 -16.93 -3.50
C LYS A 79 -13.89 -15.60 -3.63
N VAL A 80 -14.07 -14.94 -4.75
CA VAL A 80 -13.50 -13.62 -5.00
C VAL A 80 -14.30 -12.58 -4.24
N GLY A 81 -13.61 -11.72 -3.48
CA GLY A 81 -14.19 -10.56 -2.84
C GLY A 81 -13.97 -9.29 -3.67
N ARG A 82 -14.80 -8.29 -3.42
CA ARG A 82 -14.73 -6.98 -4.10
C ARG A 82 -14.83 -5.85 -3.09
N GLN A 83 -14.06 -4.79 -3.31
CA GLN A 83 -14.15 -3.54 -2.55
C GLN A 83 -14.90 -2.53 -3.42
N ARG A 84 -16.16 -2.33 -3.14
CA ARG A 84 -17.02 -1.43 -3.91
C ARG A 84 -16.93 -0.02 -3.34
N HIS A 85 -16.67 0.96 -4.19
CA HIS A 85 -16.81 2.36 -3.86
C HIS A 85 -18.28 2.70 -3.67
N ASP A 86 -18.63 3.30 -2.55
CA ASP A 86 -19.99 3.76 -2.28
C ASP A 86 -20.12 5.28 -2.47
N SER A 87 -19.22 6.06 -1.89
CA SER A 87 -19.24 7.52 -2.00
C SER A 87 -17.94 8.16 -1.56
N PHE A 88 -17.66 9.35 -2.08
CA PHE A 88 -16.72 10.27 -1.45
C PHE A 88 -17.41 11.09 -0.37
N GLY A 89 -16.72 11.28 0.75
CA GLY A 89 -17.07 12.21 1.81
C GLY A 89 -16.40 13.57 1.59
N ALA A 90 -16.04 14.23 2.70
CA ALA A 90 -15.41 15.55 2.64
C ALA A 90 -14.03 15.50 1.96
N VAL A 91 -13.74 16.55 1.18
CA VAL A 91 -12.40 16.80 0.65
C VAL A 91 -11.50 17.26 1.79
N ILE A 92 -10.29 16.69 1.87
CA ILE A 92 -9.23 17.12 2.77
C ILE A 92 -8.47 18.24 2.04
N SER A 93 -8.43 19.44 2.64
CA SER A 93 -7.70 20.59 2.10
C SER A 93 -7.13 21.38 3.26
N GLU A 94 -5.93 20.98 3.73
CA GLU A 94 -5.26 21.58 4.88
C GLU A 94 -3.83 21.98 4.50
N GLY A 95 -3.57 23.29 4.44
CA GLY A 95 -2.27 23.82 4.04
C GLY A 95 -1.87 23.35 2.65
N LYS A 96 -0.78 22.58 2.56
CA LYS A 96 -0.28 21.98 1.29
C LYS A 96 -0.85 20.57 1.02
N GLN A 97 -1.68 20.02 1.91
CA GLN A 97 -2.25 18.68 1.81
C GLN A 97 -3.59 18.70 1.09
N ILE A 98 -3.82 17.75 0.21
CA ILE A 98 -5.08 17.55 -0.51
C ILE A 98 -5.47 16.09 -0.49
N GLY A 99 -6.76 15.80 -0.38
CA GLY A 99 -7.25 14.40 -0.36
C GLY A 99 -8.74 14.30 -0.19
N PHE A 100 -9.21 13.13 0.22
CA PHE A 100 -10.61 12.84 0.42
C PHE A 100 -10.83 11.76 1.48
N HIS A 101 -12.03 11.72 2.00
CA HIS A 101 -12.60 10.58 2.70
C HIS A 101 -13.44 9.77 1.71
N GLU A 102 -13.45 8.45 1.88
CA GLU A 102 -14.18 7.51 1.01
C GLU A 102 -14.87 6.45 1.86
N GLY A 103 -16.12 6.15 1.52
CA GLY A 103 -16.85 4.99 2.02
C GLY A 103 -16.77 3.86 1.01
N LEU A 104 -16.46 2.65 1.50
CA LEU A 104 -16.44 1.43 0.70
C LEU A 104 -17.19 0.32 1.41
N THR A 105 -17.79 -0.58 0.63
CA THR A 105 -18.32 -1.84 1.13
C THR A 105 -17.56 -3.01 0.52
N TRP A 106 -17.05 -3.90 1.36
CA TRP A 106 -16.38 -5.13 0.95
C TRP A 106 -17.39 -6.26 0.87
N VAL A 107 -17.62 -6.76 -0.33
CA VAL A 107 -18.69 -7.72 -0.62
C VAL A 107 -18.15 -9.00 -1.26
N GLY A 108 -18.93 -10.07 -1.19
CA GLY A 108 -18.69 -11.29 -1.97
C GLY A 108 -18.88 -11.03 -3.48
N GLU A 109 -18.54 -12.01 -4.30
CA GLU A 109 -18.58 -11.91 -5.77
C GLU A 109 -19.96 -11.53 -6.31
N ASP A 110 -21.03 -12.03 -5.69
CA ASP A 110 -22.42 -11.74 -6.02
C ASP A 110 -22.90 -10.36 -5.56
N GLY A 111 -22.06 -9.63 -4.80
CA GLY A 111 -22.37 -8.31 -4.26
C GLY A 111 -23.33 -8.31 -3.06
N THR A 112 -23.80 -9.48 -2.59
CA THR A 112 -24.83 -9.57 -1.53
C THR A 112 -24.23 -9.75 -0.13
N LEU A 113 -23.13 -10.47 -0.02
CA LEU A 113 -22.51 -10.79 1.27
C LEU A 113 -21.56 -9.65 1.71
N GLU A 114 -22.06 -8.74 2.53
CA GLU A 114 -21.23 -7.70 3.14
C GLU A 114 -20.30 -8.30 4.20
N THR A 115 -19.01 -8.04 4.06
CA THR A 115 -17.98 -8.49 4.99
C THR A 115 -17.48 -7.34 5.85
N PHE A 116 -17.20 -6.19 5.22
CA PHE A 116 -16.80 -4.96 5.91
C PHE A 116 -17.48 -3.74 5.30
N VAL A 117 -17.72 -2.74 6.14
CA VAL A 117 -17.80 -1.34 5.72
C VAL A 117 -16.44 -0.72 6.04
N GLU A 118 -15.89 0.05 5.11
CA GLU A 118 -14.62 0.73 5.28
C GLU A 118 -14.79 2.23 5.20
N HIS A 119 -14.21 2.95 6.16
CA HIS A 119 -13.93 4.36 6.08
C HIS A 119 -12.45 4.55 5.74
N ARG A 120 -12.19 4.97 4.51
CA ARG A 120 -10.84 5.22 3.98
C ARG A 120 -10.59 6.71 3.89
N SER A 121 -9.36 7.13 4.15
CA SER A 121 -8.91 8.45 3.74
C SER A 121 -7.57 8.34 3.02
N ILE A 122 -7.43 9.12 1.96
CA ILE A 122 -6.19 9.23 1.20
C ILE A 122 -5.92 10.70 0.99
N SER A 123 -4.70 11.12 1.30
CA SER A 123 -4.25 12.48 1.03
C SER A 123 -2.80 12.50 0.59
N CYS A 124 -2.41 13.56 -0.10
CA CYS A 124 -1.07 13.77 -0.59
C CYS A 124 -0.65 15.22 -0.35
N ARG A 125 0.61 15.43 -0.01
CA ARG A 125 1.26 16.74 0.01
C ARG A 125 2.64 16.66 -0.65
N PHE A 126 3.08 17.77 -1.21
CA PHE A 126 4.46 17.93 -1.63
C PHE A 126 5.25 18.51 -0.44
N ASN A 127 6.31 17.81 -0.06
CA ASN A 127 7.23 18.24 0.98
C ASN A 127 8.54 18.69 0.34
N ASP A 128 8.89 19.96 0.53
CA ASP A 128 10.08 20.66 0.02
C ASP A 128 10.98 21.21 1.14
N THR A 129 10.69 20.89 2.40
CA THR A 129 11.49 21.37 3.56
C THR A 129 12.73 20.53 3.83
N GLY A 130 13.05 19.57 2.96
CA GLY A 130 14.20 18.69 2.94
C GLY A 130 14.35 18.11 1.55
N PRO A 131 14.86 16.88 1.40
CA PRO A 131 14.80 16.19 0.12
C PRO A 131 13.36 16.12 -0.37
N ALA A 132 13.12 16.62 -1.60
CA ALA A 132 11.78 16.73 -2.16
C ALA A 132 11.09 15.35 -2.22
N CYS A 133 9.86 15.26 -1.73
CA CYS A 133 9.08 14.04 -1.80
C CYS A 133 7.58 14.33 -1.89
N PHE A 134 6.83 13.40 -2.47
CA PHE A 134 5.39 13.31 -2.29
C PHE A 134 5.11 12.46 -1.06
N GLN A 135 4.45 13.05 -0.07
CA GLN A 135 4.04 12.37 1.14
C GLN A 135 2.55 12.06 1.07
N TRP A 136 2.24 10.78 1.07
CA TRP A 136 0.89 10.24 1.08
C TRP A 136 0.54 9.76 2.47
N GLU A 137 -0.70 10.02 2.88
CA GLU A 137 -1.30 9.44 4.06
C GLU A 137 -2.44 8.53 3.61
N TRP A 138 -2.42 7.30 4.07
CA TRP A 138 -3.47 6.31 3.84
C TRP A 138 -3.99 5.80 5.17
N SER A 139 -5.26 6.00 5.45
CA SER A 139 -5.89 5.37 6.61
C SER A 139 -7.11 4.56 6.18
N THR A 140 -7.36 3.49 6.91
CA THR A 140 -8.48 2.59 6.71
C THR A 140 -9.03 2.16 8.07
N GLU A 141 -10.35 2.26 8.24
CA GLU A 141 -11.09 1.70 9.36
C GLU A 141 -12.11 0.73 8.79
N LEU A 142 -11.85 -0.57 8.98
CA LEU A 142 -12.75 -1.64 8.62
C LEU A 142 -13.68 -1.94 9.79
N ILE A 143 -14.99 -1.94 9.55
CA ILE A 143 -16.02 -2.36 10.50
C ILE A 143 -16.55 -3.71 10.02
N ALA A 144 -16.33 -4.77 10.80
CA ALA A 144 -16.79 -6.11 10.46
C ALA A 144 -18.33 -6.17 10.47
N ARG A 145 -18.93 -6.67 9.39
CA ARG A 145 -20.39 -6.84 9.26
C ARG A 145 -20.85 -8.27 9.59
N ARG A 146 -19.90 -9.12 9.91
CA ARG A 146 -20.10 -10.51 10.38
C ARG A 146 -18.84 -10.97 11.12
N ASP A 147 -18.93 -12.12 11.81
CA ASP A 147 -17.75 -12.77 12.35
C ASP A 147 -16.86 -13.25 11.22
N VAL A 148 -15.58 -12.87 11.23
CA VAL A 148 -14.60 -13.24 10.21
C VAL A 148 -13.25 -13.61 10.82
N ILE A 149 -12.52 -14.44 10.10
CA ILE A 149 -11.10 -14.68 10.36
C ILE A 149 -10.31 -14.10 9.18
N LEU A 150 -9.47 -13.11 9.45
CA LEU A 150 -8.49 -12.68 8.48
C LEU A 150 -7.41 -13.75 8.37
N THR A 151 -7.31 -14.38 7.21
CA THR A 151 -6.48 -15.58 6.99
C THR A 151 -5.22 -15.25 6.20
N LEU A 152 -4.23 -16.15 6.30
CA LEU A 152 -3.04 -16.09 5.47
C LEU A 152 -3.36 -16.61 4.07
N SER A 153 -2.62 -16.11 3.07
CA SER A 153 -2.60 -16.71 1.73
C SER A 153 -1.90 -18.07 1.75
N GLN A 154 -2.33 -18.97 0.87
CA GLN A 154 -1.57 -20.20 0.60
C GLN A 154 -0.18 -19.93 0.01
N TRP A 155 0.05 -18.75 -0.56
CA TRP A 155 1.31 -18.27 -1.10
C TRP A 155 2.19 -17.57 -0.06
N SER A 156 1.80 -17.62 1.25
CA SER A 156 2.65 -17.14 2.33
C SER A 156 4.00 -17.86 2.29
N ILE A 157 5.10 -17.12 2.48
CA ILE A 157 6.46 -17.66 2.41
C ILE A 157 7.07 -17.80 3.79
N LYS A 158 8.00 -18.72 3.96
CA LYS A 158 8.76 -18.87 5.20
C LYS A 158 9.92 -17.88 5.25
N ASN A 159 10.03 -17.15 6.35
CA ASN A 159 11.23 -16.34 6.61
C ASN A 159 12.42 -17.24 7.01
N HIS A 160 13.60 -16.62 7.23
CA HIS A 160 14.82 -17.30 7.65
C HIS A 160 14.70 -18.07 8.99
N ARG A 161 13.66 -17.80 9.80
CA ARG A 161 13.34 -18.51 11.06
C ARG A 161 12.26 -19.58 10.88
N GLY A 162 11.84 -19.88 9.66
CA GLY A 162 10.82 -20.88 9.34
C GLY A 162 9.37 -20.44 9.62
N LYS A 163 9.13 -19.19 10.05
CA LYS A 163 7.79 -18.66 10.29
C LYS A 163 7.13 -18.30 8.95
N LEU A 164 5.86 -18.67 8.77
CA LEU A 164 5.06 -18.23 7.62
C LEU A 164 4.77 -16.73 7.74
N ILE A 165 5.05 -16.00 6.66
CA ILE A 165 4.85 -14.56 6.54
C ILE A 165 3.90 -14.32 5.38
N ASN A 166 2.81 -13.65 5.70
CA ASN A 166 1.76 -13.26 4.74
C ASN A 166 2.05 -11.88 4.14
N TYR A 167 1.41 -11.56 3.01
CA TYR A 167 1.63 -10.31 2.28
C TYR A 167 0.37 -9.42 2.19
N HIS A 168 -0.65 -9.67 3.05
CA HIS A 168 -1.89 -8.90 3.04
C HIS A 168 -1.82 -7.65 3.93
N GLY A 169 -2.32 -6.54 3.41
CA GLY A 169 -2.33 -5.23 4.04
C GLY A 169 -2.20 -4.12 3.01
N LEU A 170 -1.45 -3.06 3.31
CA LEU A 170 -1.04 -2.05 2.34
C LEU A 170 0.18 -2.55 1.58
N GLY A 171 -0.01 -2.91 0.32
CA GLY A 171 1.03 -3.44 -0.55
C GLY A 171 1.33 -2.53 -1.73
N LEU A 172 2.60 -2.41 -2.08
CA LEU A 172 3.08 -1.69 -3.24
C LEU A 172 3.87 -2.61 -4.15
N ARG A 173 3.36 -2.84 -5.36
CA ARG A 173 4.12 -3.44 -6.45
C ARG A 173 4.98 -2.36 -7.11
N LEU A 174 6.28 -2.52 -6.99
CA LEU A 174 7.26 -1.62 -7.60
C LEU A 174 7.56 -2.02 -9.06
N ARG A 175 8.24 -1.11 -9.76
CA ARG A 175 8.74 -1.31 -11.13
C ARG A 175 9.58 -2.58 -11.25
N ARG A 176 9.69 -3.12 -12.47
CA ARG A 176 10.48 -4.35 -12.72
C ARG A 176 11.98 -4.13 -12.52
N ASP A 177 12.48 -2.97 -12.90
CA ASP A 177 13.89 -2.62 -12.74
C ASP A 177 14.36 -2.62 -11.28
N PHE A 178 13.48 -2.34 -10.33
CA PHE A 178 13.78 -2.47 -8.89
C PHE A 178 14.07 -3.92 -8.46
N GLY A 179 13.68 -4.92 -9.23
CA GLY A 179 13.91 -6.34 -8.92
C GLY A 179 15.04 -6.98 -9.72
N CYS A 180 15.57 -6.33 -10.76
CA CYS A 180 16.41 -6.98 -11.76
C CYS A 180 17.85 -6.50 -11.83
N THR A 181 18.15 -5.27 -11.42
CA THR A 181 19.40 -4.59 -11.76
C THR A 181 20.50 -4.70 -10.71
N GLY A 182 20.20 -5.23 -9.53
CA GLY A 182 21.10 -5.11 -8.38
C GLY A 182 21.22 -3.66 -7.90
N GLY A 183 21.82 -3.43 -6.76
CA GLY A 183 21.95 -2.08 -6.17
C GLY A 183 20.68 -1.57 -5.47
N ASN A 184 19.65 -2.42 -5.34
CA ASN A 184 18.54 -2.13 -4.46
C ASN A 184 19.01 -2.07 -3.01
N GLN A 185 18.39 -1.18 -2.28
CA GLN A 185 18.66 -1.00 -0.85
C GLN A 185 17.36 -1.10 -0.07
N LEU A 186 17.41 -1.80 1.05
CA LEU A 186 16.35 -1.83 2.05
C LEU A 186 16.91 -1.31 3.36
N LEU A 187 16.32 -0.25 3.90
CA LEU A 187 16.63 0.23 5.23
C LEU A 187 15.42 0.03 6.13
N LEU A 188 15.64 -0.49 7.32
CA LEU A 188 14.65 -0.61 8.38
C LEU A 188 15.13 0.23 9.57
N ASP A 189 14.29 1.19 9.99
CA ASP A 189 14.63 2.13 11.07
C ASP A 189 16.01 2.81 10.86
N GLY A 190 16.31 3.19 9.59
CA GLY A 190 17.56 3.81 9.18
C GLY A 190 18.76 2.86 8.99
N THR A 191 18.60 1.56 9.23
CA THR A 191 19.68 0.58 9.11
C THR A 191 19.49 -0.28 7.86
N ALA A 192 20.55 -0.47 7.06
CA ALA A 192 20.54 -1.36 5.90
C ALA A 192 20.38 -2.83 6.33
N VAL A 193 19.40 -3.52 5.72
CA VAL A 193 19.08 -4.92 6.05
C VAL A 193 18.94 -5.73 4.76
N PRO A 194 19.51 -6.94 4.68
CA PRO A 194 19.27 -7.85 3.57
C PRO A 194 17.79 -8.21 3.45
N PHE A 195 17.22 -8.21 2.23
CA PHE A 195 15.80 -8.49 1.99
C PHE A 195 15.31 -9.80 2.61
N ASN A 196 16.09 -10.87 2.50
CA ASN A 196 15.75 -12.18 3.04
C ASN A 196 15.72 -12.23 4.59
N GLN A 197 16.32 -11.25 5.26
CA GLN A 197 16.31 -11.12 6.73
C GLN A 197 15.18 -10.21 7.23
N ALA A 198 14.61 -9.39 6.35
CA ALA A 198 13.59 -8.39 6.69
C ALA A 198 12.17 -8.98 6.85
N LEU A 199 11.90 -10.12 6.22
CA LEU A 199 10.59 -10.75 6.23
C LEU A 199 10.07 -11.05 7.63
N GLY A 200 8.92 -10.48 7.97
CA GLY A 200 8.25 -10.67 9.25
C GLY A 200 8.84 -9.86 10.40
N LEU A 201 9.73 -8.93 10.15
CA LEU A 201 10.10 -7.90 11.13
C LEU A 201 8.97 -6.88 11.28
N THR A 202 9.04 -6.09 12.35
CA THR A 202 8.04 -5.06 12.68
C THR A 202 8.73 -3.70 12.86
N PRO A 203 9.38 -3.17 11.80
CA PRO A 203 10.06 -1.88 11.90
C PRO A 203 9.02 -0.73 11.97
N ARG A 204 9.44 0.40 12.50
CA ARG A 204 8.64 1.64 12.49
C ARG A 204 8.61 2.27 11.10
N GLU A 205 9.68 2.06 10.32
CA GLU A 205 9.76 2.48 8.93
C GLU A 205 10.55 1.48 8.08
N ALA A 206 10.20 1.38 6.82
CA ALA A 206 10.99 0.69 5.81
C ALA A 206 11.16 1.59 4.59
N VAL A 207 12.40 1.67 4.09
CA VAL A 207 12.76 2.42 2.89
C VAL A 207 13.28 1.44 1.85
N PHE A 208 12.63 1.42 0.68
CA PHE A 208 13.05 0.62 -0.47
C PHE A 208 13.54 1.58 -1.57
N VAL A 209 14.81 1.50 -1.94
CA VAL A 209 15.42 2.29 -3.02
C VAL A 209 15.88 1.38 -4.13
N GLY A 210 15.62 1.78 -5.36
CA GLY A 210 16.03 1.06 -6.56
C GLY A 210 16.54 1.99 -7.66
N SER A 211 17.20 1.41 -8.64
CA SER A 211 17.69 2.11 -9.82
C SER A 211 16.63 2.17 -10.92
N LEU A 212 16.61 3.23 -11.71
CA LEU A 212 15.72 3.45 -12.83
C LEU A 212 16.46 3.13 -14.14
N ASP A 213 16.09 2.05 -14.82
CA ASP A 213 16.77 1.57 -16.04
C ASP A 213 16.61 2.49 -17.24
N ASP A 214 15.52 3.24 -17.30
CA ASP A 214 15.18 4.14 -18.39
C ASP A 214 15.81 5.54 -18.27
N THR A 215 16.77 5.72 -17.35
CA THR A 215 17.47 7.01 -17.14
C THR A 215 18.93 6.96 -17.62
N ARG A 216 19.43 8.10 -18.10
CA ARG A 216 20.85 8.28 -18.48
C ARG A 216 21.35 9.63 -17.95
N PRO A 217 22.27 9.70 -16.98
CA PRO A 217 22.84 8.58 -16.21
C PRO A 217 21.77 7.84 -15.39
N ILE A 218 22.07 6.61 -14.94
CA ILE A 218 21.18 5.84 -14.07
C ILE A 218 20.88 6.66 -12.81
N ARG A 219 19.59 6.80 -12.53
CA ARG A 219 19.10 7.50 -11.34
C ARG A 219 18.50 6.50 -10.36
N LYS A 220 18.38 6.91 -9.13
CA LYS A 220 17.67 6.16 -8.08
C LYS A 220 16.38 6.87 -7.71
N ALA A 221 15.43 6.10 -7.23
CA ALA A 221 14.23 6.59 -6.59
C ALA A 221 13.78 5.58 -5.53
N GLY A 222 12.92 6.00 -4.64
CA GLY A 222 12.51 5.12 -3.55
C GLY A 222 11.18 5.45 -2.94
N VAL A 223 10.76 4.54 -2.07
CA VAL A 223 9.57 4.68 -1.23
C VAL A 223 9.94 4.40 0.21
N LYS A 224 9.46 5.27 1.12
CA LYS A 224 9.47 5.04 2.56
C LYS A 224 8.04 4.79 3.01
N ILE A 225 7.80 3.73 3.79
CA ILE A 225 6.50 3.43 4.39
C ILE A 225 6.67 3.34 5.90
N CYS A 226 5.86 4.12 6.61
CA CYS A 226 5.78 4.14 8.07
C CYS A 226 4.36 3.71 8.47
N PRO A 227 4.17 2.48 8.97
CA PRO A 227 2.88 2.07 9.49
C PRO A 227 2.63 2.70 10.86
N SER A 228 1.38 3.06 11.16
CA SER A 228 0.97 3.39 12.52
C SER A 228 0.75 2.09 13.31
N GLY A 229 1.48 1.92 14.40
CA GLY A 229 1.42 0.71 15.22
C GLY A 229 2.34 -0.43 14.73
N SER A 230 2.23 -1.59 15.36
CA SER A 230 3.10 -2.74 15.10
C SER A 230 2.53 -3.60 13.96
N HIS A 231 2.93 -3.30 12.73
CA HIS A 231 2.62 -4.10 11.56
C HIS A 231 3.80 -4.96 11.13
N GLY A 232 3.54 -6.18 10.68
CA GLY A 232 4.57 -7.01 10.07
C GLY A 232 4.94 -6.50 8.68
N LEU A 233 6.22 -6.62 8.34
CA LEU A 233 6.76 -6.31 7.03
C LEU A 233 6.86 -7.57 6.17
N PHE A 234 6.30 -7.50 4.96
CA PHE A 234 6.59 -8.43 3.86
C PHE A 234 7.29 -7.64 2.75
N VAL A 235 8.49 -8.08 2.35
CA VAL A 235 9.27 -7.38 1.33
C VAL A 235 10.04 -8.38 0.48
N LEU A 236 10.04 -8.16 -0.83
CA LEU A 236 10.80 -8.93 -1.82
C LEU A 236 11.52 -7.99 -2.77
N GLU A 237 12.73 -8.35 -3.18
CA GLU A 237 13.38 -7.77 -4.35
C GLU A 237 13.30 -8.69 -5.57
N SER A 238 13.24 -10.01 -5.35
CA SER A 238 13.16 -11.02 -6.40
C SER A 238 12.11 -12.08 -6.03
N PRO A 239 11.37 -12.65 -6.99
CA PRO A 239 11.40 -12.45 -8.44
C PRO A 239 10.78 -11.13 -8.91
N PHE A 240 10.31 -10.31 -8.00
CA PHE A 240 9.76 -8.98 -8.26
C PHE A 240 9.90 -8.09 -7.03
N ALA A 241 10.06 -6.79 -7.26
CA ALA A 241 10.09 -5.81 -6.17
C ALA A 241 8.69 -5.56 -5.61
N PHE A 242 8.54 -5.81 -4.30
CA PHE A 242 7.27 -5.65 -3.59
C PHE A 242 7.53 -5.32 -2.13
N ILE A 243 6.72 -4.43 -1.56
CA ILE A 243 6.74 -4.10 -0.13
C ILE A 243 5.31 -4.03 0.40
N CYS A 244 5.06 -4.63 1.55
CA CYS A 244 3.76 -4.62 2.20
C CYS A 244 3.89 -4.54 3.72
N PHE A 245 3.03 -3.74 4.33
CA PHE A 245 2.77 -3.76 5.76
C PHE A 245 1.31 -4.14 6.03
N GLY A 246 1.08 -5.01 7.01
CA GLY A 246 -0.29 -5.38 7.30
C GLY A 246 -0.52 -6.08 8.63
N PRO A 247 -1.77 -6.07 9.09
CA PRO A 247 -2.15 -6.64 10.38
C PRO A 247 -2.05 -8.17 10.42
N THR A 248 -2.09 -8.81 9.24
CA THR A 248 -2.07 -10.28 9.12
C THR A 248 -0.75 -10.84 8.59
N VAL A 249 0.29 -10.01 8.45
CA VAL A 249 1.60 -10.46 7.97
C VAL A 249 2.20 -11.53 8.88
N LEU A 250 2.00 -11.41 10.18
CA LEU A 250 2.57 -12.32 11.19
C LEU A 250 1.61 -13.44 11.65
N GLY A 251 0.37 -13.44 11.20
CA GLY A 251 -0.62 -14.44 11.59
C GLY A 251 -2.05 -14.00 11.30
N SER A 252 -3.00 -14.89 11.51
CA SER A 252 -4.43 -14.62 11.36
C SER A 252 -4.96 -13.74 12.50
N LEU A 253 -6.03 -13.01 12.21
CA LEU A 253 -6.74 -12.16 13.17
C LEU A 253 -8.25 -12.50 13.13
N ARG A 254 -8.88 -12.62 14.29
CA ARG A 254 -10.32 -12.81 14.41
C ARG A 254 -11.01 -11.48 14.70
N LEU A 255 -12.08 -11.22 13.99
CA LEU A 255 -12.97 -10.08 14.21
C LEU A 255 -14.40 -10.58 14.36
N LYS A 256 -15.10 -10.07 15.35
CA LYS A 256 -16.54 -10.28 15.54
C LYS A 256 -17.32 -9.24 14.77
N ASN A 257 -18.58 -9.54 14.50
CA ASN A 257 -19.50 -8.53 13.95
C ASN A 257 -19.49 -7.27 14.82
N GLY A 258 -19.26 -6.11 14.19
CA GLY A 258 -19.13 -4.82 14.86
C GLY A 258 -17.71 -4.46 15.31
N ASP A 259 -16.74 -5.37 15.26
CA ASP A 259 -15.35 -5.04 15.59
C ASP A 259 -14.74 -4.09 14.55
N HIS A 260 -13.87 -3.23 15.02
CA HIS A 260 -13.15 -2.25 14.21
C HIS A 260 -11.68 -2.65 14.04
N LEU A 261 -11.17 -2.59 12.82
CA LEU A 261 -9.75 -2.73 12.51
C LEU A 261 -9.25 -1.45 11.85
N LYS A 262 -8.40 -0.70 12.56
CA LYS A 262 -7.84 0.57 12.10
C LYS A 262 -6.38 0.38 11.70
N ASN A 263 -6.02 0.89 10.53
CA ASN A 263 -4.65 0.90 10.04
C ASN A 263 -4.36 2.26 9.39
N SER A 264 -3.16 2.79 9.61
CA SER A 264 -2.72 4.02 8.98
C SER A 264 -1.27 3.91 8.55
N TYR A 265 -0.94 4.56 7.45
CA TYR A 265 0.37 4.50 6.82
C TYR A 265 0.74 5.86 6.28
N SER A 266 1.97 6.30 6.55
CA SER A 266 2.59 7.43 5.86
C SER A 266 3.54 6.87 4.80
N ILE A 267 3.40 7.32 3.55
CA ILE A 267 4.19 6.85 2.41
C ILE A 267 4.89 8.05 1.77
N SER A 268 6.23 8.07 1.79
CA SER A 268 7.02 9.09 1.10
C SER A 268 7.60 8.51 -0.19
N VAL A 269 7.37 9.18 -1.30
CA VAL A 269 7.92 8.84 -2.61
C VAL A 269 8.93 9.92 -3.01
N PHE A 270 10.16 9.53 -3.33
CA PHE A 270 11.27 10.45 -3.51
C PHE A 270 12.22 10.02 -4.63
N ASP A 271 13.03 10.97 -5.09
CA ASP A 271 14.11 10.74 -6.05
C ASP A 271 15.46 10.71 -5.31
N GLY A 272 16.42 9.91 -5.81
CA GLY A 272 17.78 9.83 -5.28
C GLY A 272 18.00 8.77 -4.21
N GLU A 273 18.95 9.02 -3.34
CA GLU A 273 19.32 8.15 -2.23
C GLU A 273 18.28 8.20 -1.11
N PRO A 274 18.32 7.24 -0.15
CA PRO A 274 17.39 7.23 0.98
C PRO A 274 17.35 8.57 1.71
N LEU A 275 16.15 9.02 2.04
CA LEU A 275 15.97 10.20 2.89
C LEU A 275 16.65 9.97 4.23
N GLU A 276 17.69 10.75 4.54
CA GLU A 276 18.25 10.77 5.89
C GLU A 276 17.16 11.21 6.88
N ASN A 277 17.19 10.64 8.08
CA ASN A 277 16.17 10.83 9.11
C ASN A 277 15.87 12.31 9.38
N THR A 278 14.84 12.85 8.76
CA THR A 278 14.17 14.02 9.31
C THR A 278 13.24 13.49 10.41
N PRO A 279 13.37 13.94 11.67
CA PRO A 279 12.49 13.49 12.73
C PRO A 279 11.04 13.75 12.32
N THR A 280 10.23 12.71 12.22
CA THR A 280 8.77 12.86 12.10
C THR A 280 8.31 13.54 13.38
N ALA A 281 7.87 14.78 13.27
CA ALA A 281 7.17 15.47 14.34
C ALA A 281 5.86 14.70 14.59
N HIS A 282 5.91 13.72 15.48
CA HIS A 282 4.70 13.17 16.07
C HIS A 282 4.11 14.30 16.93
N SER A 283 3.03 14.91 16.45
CA SER A 283 2.16 15.70 17.30
C SER A 283 1.65 14.75 18.40
N GLU A 284 2.15 14.95 19.61
CA GLU A 284 1.54 14.46 20.83
C GLU A 284 0.13 15.05 20.88
N LEU A 285 -0.86 14.28 20.50
CA LEU A 285 -2.24 14.49 20.90
C LEU A 285 -2.49 13.56 22.08
N ALA A 286 -2.35 14.15 23.27
CA ALA A 286 -2.82 13.60 24.54
C ALA A 286 -4.34 13.39 24.55
#